data_11d9334a082f8e4ce231902e13ae51cf
#
_entry.id   11d9334a082f8e4ce231902e13ae51cf
#
_cell.length_a   1.000
_cell.length_b   1.000
_cell.length_c   1.000
_cell.angle_alpha   90.00
_cell.angle_beta   90.00
_cell.angle_gamma   90.00
#
_symmetry.space_group_name_H-M   'P 1'
#
loop_
_entity.id
_entity.type
_entity.pdbx_description
1 polymer ?
#
loop_
_entity_poly.entity_id
_entity_poly.type
_entity_poly.pdbx_seq_one_letter_code
_entity_poly.pdbx_strand_id
1 'polypeptide(L)'
;MRIAYLDCVCGISGDMTLAALIDAGADLETIVRGIDSLGLPDVKLHVETVVKGGFRALQIEVEHPEQHAHRHLADITKLIEGAEELTKSQKRLALKIFQHIAEAEARVHGTTLDKIHFHEVGAIDSIVDIVGAAIGFDLLGVDEVISSPVPTGRGRIEIAHGICPVPAPGTAELLKGIPLVDLPIEAELTTPTGAAILRALVTRYSALPPMTVEAIGYGAGGRDFPDRANLLRLFVGESTTLPESDEVIQLETNLDDVSPEVIGYTKQKLFEAGAVEVFTTPIQMKKNRPGVLLSVLCRPSDIDQMEEIIFTETATFGIRRSLMQRSKRARQSCVIETPIGQLHGKLGWRHGERPLFTPEFESCAKIASERRIPIREVYRTAEQAFAEHLETVFEQHDHDHDCSRDHDHDDSHDHDHDVGHSQDHSHDHDGGHQHDHDHDHSHDHDHSHDHDAGHDHDHSHDHDHDQGKKKKKKKH
;
A
#
# COMPACT_ATOMS: atom_id res chain seq x y z
N MET A 1 13.11 1.32 2.43
CA MET A 1 12.03 0.33 2.62
C MET A 1 11.76 -0.33 1.29
N ARG A 2 11.93 -1.64 1.23
CA ARG A 2 11.75 -2.42 0.00
C ARG A 2 10.27 -2.72 -0.22
N ILE A 3 9.72 -2.29 -1.34
CA ILE A 3 8.29 -2.44 -1.63
C ILE A 3 8.08 -3.29 -2.87
N ALA A 4 6.97 -4.03 -2.88
CA ALA A 4 6.43 -4.70 -4.06
C ALA A 4 5.13 -4.02 -4.48
N TYR A 5 5.01 -3.69 -5.76
CA TYR A 5 3.78 -3.18 -6.35
C TYR A 5 3.20 -4.18 -7.33
N LEU A 6 2.00 -4.66 -7.01
CA LEU A 6 1.22 -5.56 -7.87
C LEU A 6 0.34 -4.72 -8.80
N ASP A 7 0.65 -4.74 -10.08
CA ASP A 7 -0.12 -4.07 -11.11
C ASP A 7 -1.09 -5.07 -11.78
N CYS A 8 -2.29 -5.13 -11.22
CA CYS A 8 -3.31 -6.10 -11.57
C CYS A 8 -4.15 -5.67 -12.78
N VAL A 9 -3.54 -5.16 -13.85
CA VAL A 9 -4.24 -4.61 -15.03
C VAL A 9 -5.21 -5.60 -15.67
N CYS A 10 -4.86 -6.90 -15.68
CA CYS A 10 -5.70 -7.99 -16.16
C CYS A 10 -6.13 -8.97 -15.06
N GLY A 11 -6.14 -8.52 -13.81
CA GLY A 11 -6.46 -9.37 -12.66
C GLY A 11 -5.22 -10.01 -12.04
N ILE A 12 -5.48 -11.03 -11.21
CA ILE A 12 -4.46 -11.75 -10.46
C ILE A 12 -4.93 -13.16 -10.13
N SER A 13 -4.02 -14.12 -10.24
CA SER A 13 -4.19 -15.51 -9.81
C SER A 13 -2.94 -16.00 -9.08
N GLY A 14 -2.98 -17.19 -8.53
CA GLY A 14 -1.86 -17.77 -7.80
C GLY A 14 -0.65 -18.04 -8.71
N ASP A 15 -0.88 -18.73 -9.82
CA ASP A 15 0.11 -19.03 -10.86
C ASP A 15 0.74 -17.75 -11.45
N MET A 16 -0.05 -16.73 -11.77
CA MET A 16 0.46 -15.44 -12.23
C MET A 16 1.33 -14.75 -11.18
N THR A 17 0.95 -14.85 -9.91
CA THR A 17 1.72 -14.27 -8.81
C THR A 17 3.05 -14.96 -8.63
N LEU A 18 3.04 -16.30 -8.58
CA LEU A 18 4.25 -17.09 -8.46
C LEU A 18 5.19 -16.88 -9.66
N ALA A 19 4.65 -16.86 -10.88
CA ALA A 19 5.40 -16.58 -12.10
C ALA A 19 6.05 -15.17 -12.06
N ALA A 20 5.30 -14.14 -11.64
CA ALA A 20 5.83 -12.80 -11.53
C ALA A 20 6.94 -12.66 -10.47
N LEU A 21 6.83 -13.38 -9.35
CA LEU A 21 7.86 -13.42 -8.30
C LEU A 21 9.16 -14.05 -8.80
N ILE A 22 9.06 -15.18 -9.51
CA ILE A 22 10.23 -15.86 -10.12
C ILE A 22 10.86 -14.96 -11.19
N ASP A 23 10.06 -14.34 -12.04
CA ASP A 23 10.55 -13.43 -13.07
C ASP A 23 11.20 -12.15 -12.51
N ALA A 24 10.77 -11.72 -11.31
CA ALA A 24 11.39 -10.63 -10.57
C ALA A 24 12.68 -11.02 -9.83
N GLY A 25 13.09 -12.29 -9.87
CA GLY A 25 14.36 -12.77 -9.32
C GLY A 25 14.23 -13.62 -8.06
N ALA A 26 13.04 -14.08 -7.66
CA ALA A 26 12.91 -15.07 -6.60
C ALA A 26 13.53 -16.41 -7.06
N ASP A 27 14.37 -16.99 -6.22
CA ASP A 27 15.13 -18.21 -6.57
C ASP A 27 14.23 -19.43 -6.74
N LEU A 28 14.12 -19.91 -7.97
CA LEU A 28 13.26 -21.04 -8.34
C LEU A 28 13.64 -22.33 -7.61
N GLU A 29 14.94 -22.60 -7.42
CA GLU A 29 15.39 -23.83 -6.76
C GLU A 29 14.96 -23.87 -5.28
N THR A 30 15.01 -22.73 -4.61
CA THR A 30 14.53 -22.60 -3.22
C THR A 30 13.02 -22.75 -3.15
N ILE A 31 12.27 -22.19 -4.12
CA ILE A 31 10.82 -22.37 -4.20
C ILE A 31 10.46 -23.84 -4.39
N VAL A 32 11.12 -24.53 -5.32
CA VAL A 32 10.89 -25.96 -5.59
C VAL A 32 11.21 -26.81 -4.35
N ARG A 33 12.36 -26.60 -3.68
CA ARG A 33 12.68 -27.32 -2.43
C ARG A 33 11.63 -27.10 -1.34
N GLY A 34 11.15 -25.87 -1.18
CA GLY A 34 10.08 -25.56 -0.23
C GLY A 34 8.78 -26.30 -0.56
N ILE A 35 8.39 -26.36 -1.83
CA ILE A 35 7.23 -27.10 -2.30
C ILE A 35 7.41 -28.62 -2.10
N ASP A 36 8.56 -29.18 -2.43
CA ASP A 36 8.88 -30.59 -2.25
C ASP A 36 8.78 -31.01 -0.78
N SER A 37 9.17 -30.12 0.14
CA SER A 37 9.11 -30.37 1.59
C SER A 37 7.68 -30.50 2.14
N LEU A 38 6.66 -30.11 1.37
CA LEU A 38 5.25 -30.35 1.72
C LEU A 38 4.87 -31.84 1.67
N GLY A 39 5.67 -32.68 1.00
CA GLY A 39 5.39 -34.12 0.86
C GLY A 39 4.16 -34.41 -0.01
N LEU A 40 3.82 -33.53 -0.94
CA LEU A 40 2.78 -33.75 -1.91
C LEU A 40 3.21 -34.80 -2.95
N PRO A 41 2.32 -35.70 -3.40
CA PRO A 41 2.72 -36.79 -4.30
C PRO A 41 2.99 -36.26 -5.72
N ASP A 42 4.14 -36.60 -6.27
CA ASP A 42 4.55 -36.42 -7.68
C ASP A 42 4.23 -35.06 -8.27
N VAL A 43 4.51 -33.99 -7.53
CA VAL A 43 4.32 -32.59 -7.96
C VAL A 43 5.53 -32.12 -8.74
N LYS A 44 5.32 -31.51 -9.91
CA LYS A 44 6.36 -30.85 -10.69
C LYS A 44 5.92 -29.44 -11.08
N LEU A 45 6.80 -28.50 -10.87
CA LEU A 45 6.60 -27.11 -11.27
C LEU A 45 7.27 -26.87 -12.63
N HIS A 46 6.48 -26.66 -13.66
CA HIS A 46 6.95 -26.27 -14.99
C HIS A 46 6.92 -24.76 -15.12
N VAL A 47 8.07 -24.16 -15.47
CA VAL A 47 8.21 -22.73 -15.68
C VAL A 47 8.66 -22.49 -17.10
N GLU A 48 7.81 -21.84 -17.88
CA GLU A 48 8.07 -21.58 -19.29
C GLU A 48 8.07 -20.09 -19.61
N THR A 49 8.94 -19.69 -20.55
CA THR A 49 8.88 -18.35 -21.13
C THR A 49 7.86 -18.32 -22.25
N VAL A 50 6.85 -17.46 -22.11
CA VAL A 50 5.78 -17.29 -23.08
C VAL A 50 5.73 -15.84 -23.59
N VAL A 51 4.99 -15.64 -24.69
CA VAL A 51 4.71 -14.30 -25.23
C VAL A 51 3.20 -14.08 -25.26
N LYS A 52 2.72 -13.11 -24.48
CA LYS A 52 1.32 -12.70 -24.41
C LYS A 52 1.16 -11.27 -24.94
N GLY A 53 0.39 -11.09 -26.00
CA GLY A 53 0.18 -9.77 -26.59
C GLY A 53 1.46 -9.04 -27.03
N GLY A 54 2.52 -9.80 -27.39
CA GLY A 54 3.83 -9.26 -27.76
C GLY A 54 4.81 -9.03 -26.59
N PHE A 55 4.40 -9.30 -25.37
CA PHE A 55 5.25 -9.16 -24.17
C PHE A 55 5.74 -10.53 -23.67
N ARG A 56 7.03 -10.62 -23.38
CA ARG A 56 7.62 -11.78 -22.70
C ARG A 56 7.13 -11.84 -21.27
N ALA A 57 6.80 -13.04 -20.81
CA ALA A 57 6.45 -13.32 -19.42
C ALA A 57 6.81 -14.77 -19.04
N LEU A 58 6.78 -15.10 -17.75
CA LEU A 58 6.81 -16.48 -17.30
C LEU A 58 5.37 -16.99 -17.11
N GLN A 59 5.17 -18.24 -17.48
CA GLN A 59 3.95 -19.00 -17.20
C GLN A 59 4.33 -20.22 -16.35
N ILE A 60 3.49 -20.52 -15.38
CA ILE A 60 3.64 -21.66 -14.50
C ILE A 60 2.53 -22.66 -14.74
N GLU A 61 2.91 -23.94 -14.80
CA GLU A 61 2.00 -25.06 -14.81
C GLU A 61 2.43 -26.05 -13.75
N VAL A 62 1.49 -26.49 -12.90
CA VAL A 62 1.71 -27.47 -11.86
C VAL A 62 1.23 -28.84 -12.38
N GLU A 63 2.19 -29.73 -12.69
CA GLU A 63 1.89 -31.13 -13.04
C GLU A 63 1.73 -31.93 -11.76
N HIS A 64 0.61 -32.62 -11.60
CA HIS A 64 0.35 -33.51 -10.47
C HIS A 64 -0.64 -34.61 -10.86
N PRO A 65 -0.65 -35.77 -10.17
CA PRO A 65 -1.66 -36.81 -10.38
C PRO A 65 -3.07 -36.32 -10.10
N GLU A 66 -4.05 -36.79 -10.86
CA GLU A 66 -5.47 -36.51 -10.56
C GLU A 66 -5.79 -36.92 -9.12
N GLN A 67 -6.33 -36.00 -8.35
CA GLN A 67 -6.76 -36.23 -6.98
C GLN A 67 -8.17 -35.73 -6.76
N HIS A 68 -9.01 -36.57 -6.23
CA HIS A 68 -10.37 -36.22 -5.76
C HIS A 68 -10.38 -35.93 -4.25
N ALA A 69 -9.24 -35.56 -3.66
CA ALA A 69 -9.13 -35.32 -2.23
C ALA A 69 -9.76 -33.96 -1.86
N HIS A 70 -10.88 -34.00 -1.17
CA HIS A 70 -11.41 -32.85 -0.47
C HIS A 70 -10.58 -32.61 0.80
N ARG A 71 -9.70 -31.60 0.80
CA ARG A 71 -8.88 -31.26 1.95
C ARG A 71 -9.58 -30.25 2.86
N HIS A 72 -9.48 -30.49 4.16
CA HIS A 72 -9.87 -29.51 5.17
C HIS A 72 -8.72 -28.53 5.44
N LEU A 73 -9.03 -27.38 6.02
CA LEU A 73 -8.01 -26.42 6.46
C LEU A 73 -6.98 -27.09 7.40
N ALA A 74 -7.41 -28.00 8.28
CA ALA A 74 -6.55 -28.74 9.18
C ALA A 74 -5.52 -29.62 8.44
N ASP A 75 -5.88 -30.20 7.30
CA ASP A 75 -4.97 -31.03 6.50
C ASP A 75 -3.90 -30.17 5.84
N ILE A 76 -4.30 -29.03 5.27
CA ILE A 76 -3.35 -28.06 4.68
C ILE A 76 -2.43 -27.47 5.75
N THR A 77 -2.98 -27.14 6.93
CA THR A 77 -2.17 -26.66 8.06
C THR A 77 -1.07 -27.66 8.44
N LYS A 78 -1.41 -28.96 8.53
CA LYS A 78 -0.42 -30.00 8.83
C LYS A 78 0.67 -30.13 7.77
N LEU A 79 0.31 -30.02 6.48
CA LEU A 79 1.28 -30.04 5.38
C LEU A 79 2.26 -28.88 5.50
N ILE A 80 1.76 -27.66 5.69
CA ILE A 80 2.59 -26.45 5.78
C ILE A 80 3.43 -26.46 7.06
N GLU A 81 2.87 -26.81 8.21
CA GLU A 81 3.61 -26.86 9.47
C GLU A 81 4.69 -27.96 9.46
N GLY A 82 4.43 -29.08 8.79
CA GLY A 82 5.34 -30.20 8.65
C GLY A 82 6.49 -29.99 7.65
N ALA A 83 6.41 -28.99 6.78
CA ALA A 83 7.41 -28.71 5.77
C ALA A 83 8.70 -28.16 6.41
N GLU A 84 9.81 -28.91 6.35
CA GLU A 84 11.07 -28.58 7.04
C GLU A 84 11.83 -27.43 6.36
N GLU A 85 11.72 -27.30 5.03
CA GLU A 85 12.40 -26.26 4.25
C GLU A 85 11.71 -24.88 4.29
N LEU A 86 10.54 -24.77 4.92
CA LEU A 86 9.82 -23.51 5.02
C LEU A 86 10.21 -22.75 6.29
N THR A 87 10.56 -21.46 6.13
CA THR A 87 10.78 -20.56 7.27
C THR A 87 9.49 -20.30 8.04
N LYS A 88 9.61 -19.84 9.29
CA LYS A 88 8.43 -19.44 10.09
C LYS A 88 7.60 -18.33 9.43
N SER A 89 8.26 -17.42 8.72
CA SER A 89 7.60 -16.33 7.98
C SER A 89 6.75 -16.87 6.83
N GLN A 90 7.34 -17.75 6.02
CA GLN A 90 6.69 -18.39 4.88
C GLN A 90 5.47 -19.22 5.32
N LYS A 91 5.64 -20.07 6.36
CA LYS A 91 4.53 -20.84 6.94
C LYS A 91 3.40 -19.94 7.41
N ARG A 92 3.72 -18.89 8.16
CA ARG A 92 2.73 -17.94 8.68
C ARG A 92 1.96 -17.25 7.55
N LEU A 93 2.65 -16.84 6.48
CA LEU A 93 2.01 -16.18 5.35
C LEU A 93 1.11 -17.12 4.57
N ALA A 94 1.59 -18.32 4.24
CA ALA A 94 0.79 -19.33 3.55
C ALA A 94 -0.46 -19.71 4.34
N LEU A 95 -0.34 -19.95 5.65
CA LEU A 95 -1.47 -20.23 6.53
C LEU A 95 -2.45 -19.06 6.63
N LYS A 96 -1.97 -17.82 6.65
CA LYS A 96 -2.82 -16.62 6.62
C LYS A 96 -3.67 -16.54 5.35
N ILE A 97 -3.08 -16.86 4.20
CA ILE A 97 -3.81 -16.88 2.91
C ILE A 97 -4.90 -17.95 2.95
N PHE A 98 -4.58 -19.18 3.36
CA PHE A 98 -5.56 -20.26 3.49
C PHE A 98 -6.66 -19.97 4.50
N GLN A 99 -6.33 -19.31 5.60
CA GLN A 99 -7.32 -18.86 6.59
C GLN A 99 -8.35 -17.91 5.97
N HIS A 100 -7.92 -16.93 5.17
CA HIS A 100 -8.85 -16.02 4.48
C HIS A 100 -9.76 -16.75 3.50
N ILE A 101 -9.23 -17.74 2.77
CA ILE A 101 -10.03 -18.57 1.87
C ILE A 101 -11.07 -19.37 2.68
N ALA A 102 -10.65 -20.03 3.74
CA ALA A 102 -11.55 -20.82 4.58
C ALA A 102 -12.68 -19.97 5.20
N GLU A 103 -12.36 -18.74 5.64
CA GLU A 103 -13.35 -17.80 6.15
C GLU A 103 -14.37 -17.36 5.09
N ALA A 104 -13.91 -17.12 3.85
CA ALA A 104 -14.76 -16.78 2.73
C ALA A 104 -15.69 -17.94 2.36
N GLU A 105 -15.14 -19.13 2.20
CA GLU A 105 -15.88 -20.35 1.89
C GLU A 105 -16.90 -20.70 3.00
N ALA A 106 -16.49 -20.61 4.28
CA ALA A 106 -17.38 -20.85 5.41
C ALA A 106 -18.60 -19.91 5.40
N ARG A 107 -18.39 -18.63 5.05
CA ARG A 107 -19.49 -17.66 4.90
C ARG A 107 -20.41 -18.00 3.75
N VAL A 108 -19.85 -18.30 2.58
CA VAL A 108 -20.64 -18.63 1.38
C VAL A 108 -21.49 -19.87 1.60
N HIS A 109 -20.92 -20.89 2.26
CA HIS A 109 -21.62 -22.14 2.53
C HIS A 109 -22.44 -22.16 3.82
N GLY A 110 -22.44 -21.08 4.59
CA GLY A 110 -23.17 -21.00 5.86
C GLY A 110 -22.72 -22.04 6.89
N THR A 111 -21.44 -22.37 6.91
CA THR A 111 -20.84 -23.42 7.77
C THR A 111 -19.76 -22.84 8.67
N THR A 112 -19.11 -23.69 9.47
CA THR A 112 -18.00 -23.31 10.36
C THR A 112 -16.65 -23.71 9.77
N LEU A 113 -15.56 -23.05 10.19
CA LEU A 113 -14.21 -23.27 9.66
C LEU A 113 -13.73 -24.72 9.78
N ASP A 114 -14.13 -25.41 10.82
CA ASP A 114 -13.77 -26.81 11.10
C ASP A 114 -14.51 -27.83 10.18
N LYS A 115 -15.61 -27.39 9.55
CA LYS A 115 -16.41 -28.23 8.68
C LYS A 115 -16.25 -27.90 7.18
N ILE A 116 -15.55 -26.83 6.87
CA ILE A 116 -15.37 -26.45 5.48
C ILE A 116 -14.48 -27.45 4.74
N HIS A 117 -14.89 -27.81 3.53
CA HIS A 117 -14.08 -28.54 2.56
C HIS A 117 -13.75 -27.58 1.44
N PHE A 118 -12.49 -27.53 1.06
CA PHE A 118 -12.08 -26.79 -0.14
C PHE A 118 -12.44 -27.62 -1.37
N HIS A 119 -13.31 -27.09 -2.20
CA HIS A 119 -13.73 -27.75 -3.45
C HIS A 119 -12.76 -27.51 -4.60
N GLU A 120 -12.17 -26.31 -4.67
CA GLU A 120 -11.25 -25.89 -5.71
C GLU A 120 -9.88 -25.53 -5.15
N VAL A 121 -9.82 -24.72 -4.11
CA VAL A 121 -8.56 -24.19 -3.55
C VAL A 121 -7.81 -25.22 -2.66
N GLY A 122 -8.41 -26.38 -2.41
CA GLY A 122 -7.76 -27.53 -1.78
C GLY A 122 -6.97 -28.42 -2.76
N ALA A 123 -7.02 -28.13 -4.06
CA ALA A 123 -6.25 -28.80 -5.08
C ALA A 123 -4.74 -28.51 -4.94
N ILE A 124 -3.93 -29.38 -5.47
CA ILE A 124 -2.47 -29.31 -5.32
C ILE A 124 -1.92 -28.04 -5.96
N ASP A 125 -2.41 -27.63 -7.12
CA ASP A 125 -2.02 -26.43 -7.83
C ASP A 125 -2.18 -25.18 -6.93
N SER A 126 -3.33 -25.01 -6.28
CA SER A 126 -3.56 -23.89 -5.37
C SER A 126 -2.64 -23.91 -4.14
N ILE A 127 -2.31 -25.11 -3.63
CA ILE A 127 -1.35 -25.25 -2.50
C ILE A 127 0.04 -24.81 -2.95
N VAL A 128 0.48 -25.26 -4.11
CA VAL A 128 1.77 -24.90 -4.71
C VAL A 128 1.86 -23.40 -4.97
N ASP A 129 0.84 -22.82 -5.56
CA ASP A 129 0.76 -21.40 -5.86
C ASP A 129 0.87 -20.54 -4.59
N ILE A 130 0.10 -20.88 -3.56
CA ILE A 130 0.06 -20.12 -2.30
C ILE A 130 1.38 -20.24 -1.54
N VAL A 131 1.90 -21.46 -1.40
CA VAL A 131 3.18 -21.69 -0.70
C VAL A 131 4.33 -21.10 -1.50
N GLY A 132 4.36 -21.31 -2.83
CA GLY A 132 5.35 -20.73 -3.71
C GLY A 132 5.34 -19.20 -3.68
N ALA A 133 4.16 -18.56 -3.67
CA ALA A 133 4.05 -17.12 -3.50
C ALA A 133 4.58 -16.65 -2.13
N ALA A 134 4.28 -17.38 -1.04
CA ALA A 134 4.78 -17.06 0.29
C ALA A 134 6.32 -17.13 0.37
N ILE A 135 6.93 -18.13 -0.27
CA ILE A 135 8.38 -18.25 -0.40
C ILE A 135 8.94 -17.10 -1.24
N GLY A 136 8.34 -16.83 -2.40
CA GLY A 136 8.81 -15.80 -3.33
C GLY A 136 8.83 -14.40 -2.74
N PHE A 137 7.79 -13.99 -2.01
CA PHE A 137 7.77 -12.70 -1.31
C PHE A 137 8.82 -12.61 -0.20
N ASP A 138 9.04 -13.68 0.55
CA ASP A 138 10.07 -13.76 1.59
C ASP A 138 11.48 -13.63 0.99
N LEU A 139 11.76 -14.36 -0.12
CA LEU A 139 13.05 -14.32 -0.83
C LEU A 139 13.36 -12.94 -1.43
N LEU A 140 12.35 -12.20 -1.90
CA LEU A 140 12.55 -10.86 -2.41
C LEU A 140 12.75 -9.81 -1.29
N GLY A 141 12.60 -10.19 -0.03
CA GLY A 141 12.82 -9.30 1.12
C GLY A 141 11.93 -8.07 1.13
N VAL A 142 10.64 -8.24 0.82
CA VAL A 142 9.67 -7.15 0.68
C VAL A 142 9.10 -6.78 2.04
N ASP A 143 9.24 -5.50 2.41
CA ASP A 143 8.69 -4.95 3.66
C ASP A 143 7.21 -4.59 3.54
N GLU A 144 6.78 -4.11 2.35
CA GLU A 144 5.41 -3.67 2.10
C GLU A 144 4.94 -4.10 0.71
N VAL A 145 3.69 -4.58 0.62
CA VAL A 145 3.04 -4.91 -0.66
C VAL A 145 1.91 -3.91 -0.92
N ILE A 146 1.96 -3.28 -2.08
CA ILE A 146 0.97 -2.31 -2.57
C ILE A 146 0.36 -2.87 -3.85
N SER A 147 -0.92 -2.63 -4.10
CA SER A 147 -1.58 -3.08 -5.33
C SER A 147 -2.34 -1.95 -6.02
N SER A 148 -2.47 -2.05 -7.34
CA SER A 148 -3.50 -1.31 -8.07
C SER A 148 -4.90 -1.74 -7.64
N PRO A 149 -5.96 -0.96 -7.89
CA PRO A 149 -7.33 -1.46 -7.88
C PRO A 149 -7.48 -2.67 -8.83
N VAL A 150 -8.40 -3.59 -8.52
CA VAL A 150 -8.41 -4.95 -9.07
C VAL A 150 -9.61 -5.18 -9.99
N PRO A 151 -9.44 -5.65 -11.24
CA PRO A 151 -10.55 -6.05 -12.10
C PRO A 151 -11.01 -7.47 -11.78
N THR A 152 -12.31 -7.68 -11.71
CA THR A 152 -12.91 -9.01 -11.52
C THR A 152 -13.19 -9.73 -12.84
N GLY A 153 -13.39 -8.97 -13.90
CA GLY A 153 -13.99 -9.46 -15.14
C GLY A 153 -15.53 -9.55 -15.06
N ARG A 154 -16.14 -10.18 -16.04
CA ARG A 154 -17.60 -10.30 -16.20
C ARG A 154 -18.00 -11.69 -16.69
N GLY A 155 -19.31 -11.92 -16.78
CA GLY A 155 -19.87 -13.13 -17.35
C GLY A 155 -20.13 -14.22 -16.33
N ARG A 156 -19.89 -15.46 -16.73
CA ARG A 156 -20.18 -16.66 -15.93
C ARG A 156 -19.05 -17.66 -16.05
N ILE A 157 -18.82 -18.39 -14.97
CA ILE A 157 -17.86 -19.49 -14.91
C ILE A 157 -18.58 -20.74 -14.40
N GLU A 158 -18.10 -21.90 -14.80
CA GLU A 158 -18.51 -23.18 -14.28
C GLU A 158 -17.56 -23.57 -13.13
N ILE A 159 -18.13 -23.83 -11.97
CA ILE A 159 -17.42 -24.25 -10.75
C ILE A 159 -18.04 -25.55 -10.23
N ALA A 160 -17.47 -26.14 -9.19
CA ALA A 160 -17.98 -27.40 -8.60
C ALA A 160 -19.47 -27.34 -8.21
N HIS A 161 -20.01 -26.14 -7.96
CA HIS A 161 -21.42 -25.91 -7.62
C HIS A 161 -22.30 -25.49 -8.79
N GLY A 162 -21.81 -25.61 -10.04
CA GLY A 162 -22.51 -25.24 -11.27
C GLY A 162 -22.10 -23.86 -11.79
N ILE A 163 -22.94 -23.26 -12.62
CA ILE A 163 -22.65 -21.99 -13.30
C ILE A 163 -22.87 -20.83 -12.34
N CYS A 164 -21.81 -20.04 -12.09
CA CYS A 164 -21.82 -18.85 -11.23
C CYS A 164 -21.52 -17.56 -12.03
N PRO A 165 -22.02 -16.40 -11.56
CA PRO A 165 -21.55 -15.10 -12.08
C PRO A 165 -20.10 -14.83 -11.65
N VAL A 166 -19.39 -14.03 -12.44
CA VAL A 166 -18.07 -13.49 -12.10
C VAL A 166 -18.25 -12.15 -11.35
N PRO A 167 -17.57 -11.96 -10.20
CA PRO A 167 -16.74 -12.92 -9.48
C PRO A 167 -17.57 -14.01 -8.78
N ALA A 168 -17.01 -15.22 -8.65
CA ALA A 168 -17.63 -16.30 -7.90
C ALA A 168 -17.89 -15.89 -6.42
N PRO A 169 -18.87 -16.51 -5.73
CA PRO A 169 -19.23 -16.07 -4.37
C PRO A 169 -18.06 -16.05 -3.37
N GLY A 170 -17.17 -17.05 -3.41
CA GLY A 170 -15.96 -17.10 -2.58
C GLY A 170 -15.01 -15.95 -2.89
N THR A 171 -14.76 -15.69 -4.17
CA THR A 171 -13.94 -14.57 -4.62
C THR A 171 -14.56 -13.23 -4.20
N ALA A 172 -15.87 -13.07 -4.32
CA ALA A 172 -16.57 -11.85 -3.91
C ALA A 172 -16.42 -11.57 -2.40
N GLU A 173 -16.48 -12.61 -1.55
CA GLU A 173 -16.22 -12.49 -0.11
C GLU A 173 -14.77 -12.06 0.20
N LEU A 174 -13.79 -12.63 -0.52
CA LEU A 174 -12.38 -12.27 -0.38
C LEU A 174 -12.10 -10.82 -0.80
N LEU A 175 -12.82 -10.32 -1.79
CA LEU A 175 -12.66 -8.97 -2.34
C LEU A 175 -13.34 -7.87 -1.50
N LYS A 176 -14.05 -8.19 -0.42
CA LYS A 176 -14.66 -7.18 0.46
C LYS A 176 -13.60 -6.22 1.02
N GLY A 177 -13.80 -4.92 0.81
CA GLY A 177 -12.89 -3.85 1.22
C GLY A 177 -11.70 -3.63 0.28
N ILE A 178 -11.60 -4.38 -0.81
CA ILE A 178 -10.61 -4.19 -1.86
C ILE A 178 -11.20 -3.29 -2.96
N PRO A 179 -10.54 -2.20 -3.38
CA PRO A 179 -11.01 -1.36 -4.47
C PRO A 179 -11.06 -2.12 -5.79
N LEU A 180 -12.21 -2.10 -6.44
CA LEU A 180 -12.45 -2.79 -7.71
C LEU A 180 -12.50 -1.79 -8.86
N VAL A 181 -12.08 -2.25 -10.06
CA VAL A 181 -12.23 -1.53 -11.31
C VAL A 181 -13.00 -2.38 -12.31
N ASP A 182 -13.80 -1.70 -13.13
CA ASP A 182 -14.53 -2.37 -14.20
C ASP A 182 -13.61 -2.65 -15.39
N LEU A 183 -13.52 -3.92 -15.77
CA LEU A 183 -12.87 -4.36 -17.00
C LEU A 183 -13.81 -5.30 -17.74
N PRO A 184 -14.40 -4.89 -18.89
CA PRO A 184 -15.47 -5.60 -19.56
C PRO A 184 -14.96 -6.82 -20.36
N ILE A 185 -14.36 -7.79 -19.69
CA ILE A 185 -13.89 -9.06 -20.25
C ILE A 185 -14.77 -10.19 -19.72
N GLU A 186 -15.29 -11.01 -20.62
CA GLU A 186 -16.11 -12.18 -20.33
C GLU A 186 -15.23 -13.35 -19.81
N ALA A 187 -14.62 -13.15 -18.66
CA ALA A 187 -13.77 -14.13 -17.96
C ALA A 187 -13.61 -13.75 -16.49
N GLU A 188 -13.30 -14.72 -15.63
CA GLU A 188 -12.76 -14.45 -14.30
C GLU A 188 -11.30 -13.98 -14.46
N LEU A 189 -11.03 -12.75 -14.02
CA LEU A 189 -9.71 -12.12 -14.07
C LEU A 189 -8.97 -12.22 -12.74
N THR A 190 -9.72 -12.15 -11.66
CA THR A 190 -9.18 -12.31 -10.30
C THR A 190 -9.77 -13.57 -9.71
N THR A 191 -8.89 -14.56 -9.49
CA THR A 191 -9.26 -15.86 -8.93
C THR A 191 -9.37 -15.83 -7.40
N PRO A 192 -10.00 -16.83 -6.76
CA PRO A 192 -10.03 -16.94 -5.30
C PRO A 192 -8.62 -16.88 -4.67
N THR A 193 -7.64 -17.58 -5.27
CA THR A 193 -6.26 -17.62 -4.81
C THR A 193 -5.60 -16.24 -4.89
N GLY A 194 -5.76 -15.55 -6.04
CA GLY A 194 -5.24 -14.19 -6.22
C GLY A 194 -5.88 -13.19 -5.27
N ALA A 195 -7.20 -13.25 -5.07
CA ALA A 195 -7.91 -12.40 -4.11
C ALA A 195 -7.45 -12.63 -2.67
N ALA A 196 -7.17 -13.88 -2.29
CA ALA A 196 -6.66 -14.23 -0.96
C ALA A 196 -5.24 -13.74 -0.72
N ILE A 197 -4.36 -13.81 -1.73
CA ILE A 197 -3.01 -13.25 -1.70
C ILE A 197 -3.08 -11.74 -1.47
N LEU A 198 -3.91 -11.03 -2.25
CA LEU A 198 -4.12 -9.58 -2.06
C LEU A 198 -4.58 -9.26 -0.63
N ARG A 199 -5.59 -9.96 -0.14
CA ARG A 199 -6.16 -9.76 1.21
C ARG A 199 -5.15 -10.01 2.33
N ALA A 200 -4.23 -10.95 2.13
CA ALA A 200 -3.24 -11.31 3.13
C ALA A 200 -2.04 -10.35 3.16
N LEU A 201 -1.62 -9.81 2.01
CA LEU A 201 -0.36 -9.10 1.85
C LEU A 201 -0.51 -7.60 1.65
N VAL A 202 -1.54 -7.16 0.90
CA VAL A 202 -1.63 -5.75 0.49
C VAL A 202 -2.01 -4.86 1.66
N THR A 203 -1.16 -3.89 1.94
CA THR A 203 -1.35 -2.89 3.01
C THR A 203 -2.15 -1.69 2.53
N ARG A 204 -2.03 -1.34 1.24
CA ARG A 204 -2.77 -0.23 0.62
C ARG A 204 -2.95 -0.42 -0.88
N TYR A 205 -3.99 0.19 -1.41
CA TYR A 205 -4.31 0.20 -2.84
C TYR A 205 -4.11 1.61 -3.40
N SER A 206 -3.28 1.76 -4.44
CA SER A 206 -3.00 3.04 -5.08
C SER A 206 -2.48 2.85 -6.51
N ALA A 207 -2.24 3.94 -7.24
CA ALA A 207 -1.36 3.91 -8.41
C ALA A 207 0.08 3.56 -7.98
N LEU A 208 0.94 3.23 -8.96
CA LEU A 208 2.36 2.95 -8.70
C LEU A 208 2.97 4.08 -7.86
N PRO A 209 3.45 3.77 -6.64
CA PRO A 209 4.02 4.79 -5.76
C PRO A 209 5.39 5.25 -6.28
N PRO A 210 5.86 6.44 -5.86
CA PRO A 210 7.23 6.85 -6.10
C PRO A 210 8.22 5.83 -5.53
N MET A 211 9.00 5.20 -6.40
CA MET A 211 10.00 4.19 -6.06
C MET A 211 11.12 4.14 -7.08
N THR A 212 12.29 3.69 -6.64
CA THR A 212 13.36 3.26 -7.55
C THR A 212 13.17 1.78 -7.82
N VAL A 213 12.79 1.43 -9.06
CA VAL A 213 12.54 0.04 -9.46
C VAL A 213 13.86 -0.68 -9.65
N GLU A 214 14.02 -1.83 -9.01
CA GLU A 214 15.20 -2.70 -9.09
C GLU A 214 14.93 -3.94 -9.95
N ALA A 215 13.70 -4.49 -9.86
CA ALA A 215 13.29 -5.64 -10.63
C ALA A 215 11.83 -5.52 -11.08
N ILE A 216 11.52 -6.12 -12.23
CA ILE A 216 10.16 -6.21 -12.75
C ILE A 216 9.93 -7.67 -13.17
N GLY A 217 8.85 -8.26 -12.65
CA GLY A 217 8.41 -9.60 -13.03
C GLY A 217 7.07 -9.56 -13.76
N TYR A 218 6.93 -10.45 -14.74
CA TYR A 218 5.71 -10.63 -15.55
C TYR A 218 5.22 -12.07 -15.41
N GLY A 219 4.07 -12.25 -14.78
CA GLY A 219 3.39 -13.53 -14.68
C GLY A 219 2.24 -13.63 -15.68
N ALA A 220 2.27 -14.64 -16.54
CA ALA A 220 1.26 -14.86 -17.57
C ALA A 220 0.13 -15.75 -17.06
N GLY A 221 -1.12 -15.32 -17.28
CA GLY A 221 -2.29 -16.18 -17.11
C GLY A 221 -2.50 -17.12 -18.29
N GLY A 222 -3.17 -18.24 -18.04
CA GLY A 222 -3.40 -19.27 -19.06
C GLY A 222 -4.25 -18.82 -20.26
N ARG A 223 -5.17 -17.87 -20.08
CA ARG A 223 -6.08 -17.39 -21.13
C ARG A 223 -5.43 -16.34 -22.01
N ASP A 224 -5.81 -16.32 -23.32
CA ASP A 224 -5.43 -15.29 -24.25
C ASP A 224 -6.59 -14.35 -24.54
N PHE A 225 -6.32 -13.04 -24.55
CA PHE A 225 -7.28 -12.01 -24.92
C PHE A 225 -6.84 -11.35 -26.25
N PRO A 226 -7.79 -11.07 -27.16
CA PRO A 226 -7.44 -10.57 -28.50
C PRO A 226 -6.90 -9.13 -28.51
N ASP A 227 -7.20 -8.34 -27.49
CA ASP A 227 -6.94 -6.89 -27.43
C ASP A 227 -5.93 -6.49 -26.36
N ARG A 228 -5.46 -7.45 -25.55
CA ARG A 228 -4.52 -7.17 -24.43
C ARG A 228 -3.77 -8.41 -24.01
N ALA A 229 -2.64 -8.17 -23.33
CA ALA A 229 -1.87 -9.24 -22.71
C ALA A 229 -2.47 -9.61 -21.34
N ASN A 230 -2.70 -10.89 -21.11
CA ASN A 230 -3.14 -11.44 -19.82
C ASN A 230 -1.92 -11.60 -18.91
N LEU A 231 -1.52 -10.52 -18.24
CA LEU A 231 -0.31 -10.45 -17.44
C LEU A 231 -0.58 -9.77 -16.10
N LEU A 232 0.04 -10.30 -15.06
CA LEU A 232 0.33 -9.61 -13.81
C LEU A 232 1.72 -9.01 -13.88
N ARG A 233 1.89 -7.74 -13.55
CA ARG A 233 3.20 -7.11 -13.39
C ARG A 233 3.52 -6.92 -11.93
N LEU A 234 4.73 -7.27 -11.55
CA LEU A 234 5.28 -7.06 -10.22
C LEU A 234 6.49 -6.13 -10.33
N PHE A 235 6.42 -4.98 -9.67
CA PHE A 235 7.57 -4.07 -9.53
C PHE A 235 8.15 -4.22 -8.13
N VAL A 236 9.44 -4.46 -8.04
CA VAL A 236 10.16 -4.57 -6.75
C VAL A 236 11.27 -3.50 -6.72
N GLY A 237 11.42 -2.85 -5.59
CA GLY A 237 12.47 -1.83 -5.45
C GLY A 237 12.30 -0.99 -4.18
N GLU A 238 13.11 0.06 -4.08
CA GLU A 238 13.15 0.93 -2.94
C GLU A 238 12.12 2.05 -3.03
N SER A 239 11.28 2.18 -1.99
CA SER A 239 10.39 3.34 -1.88
C SER A 239 11.20 4.62 -1.71
N THR A 240 10.95 5.60 -2.59
CA THR A 240 11.52 6.95 -2.45
C THR A 240 10.68 7.82 -1.51
N THR A 241 9.48 7.39 -1.19
CA THR A 241 8.65 8.00 -0.15
C THR A 241 9.09 7.50 1.21
N LEU A 242 9.35 8.43 2.11
CA LEU A 242 9.56 8.09 3.52
C LEU A 242 8.34 7.30 4.03
N PRO A 243 8.52 6.27 4.89
CA PRO A 243 7.42 5.46 5.44
C PRO A 243 6.32 6.26 6.14
N GLU A 244 6.55 7.54 6.30
CA GLU A 244 5.78 8.49 7.08
C GLU A 244 4.97 9.48 6.22
N SER A 245 4.90 9.30 4.88
CA SER A 245 3.99 10.10 4.06
C SER A 245 2.62 9.45 4.02
N ASP A 246 1.59 10.24 4.25
CA ASP A 246 0.22 9.84 3.98
C ASP A 246 -0.49 10.89 3.11
N GLU A 247 -1.59 10.47 2.52
CA GLU A 247 -2.46 11.35 1.76
C GLU A 247 -3.62 11.80 2.64
N VAL A 248 -3.91 13.08 2.58
CA VAL A 248 -5.10 13.69 3.19
C VAL A 248 -5.83 14.51 2.15
N ILE A 249 -7.14 14.61 2.30
CA ILE A 249 -7.94 15.53 1.53
C ILE A 249 -8.14 16.81 2.34
N GLN A 250 -7.86 17.93 1.71
CA GLN A 250 -8.26 19.24 2.21
C GLN A 250 -9.60 19.62 1.61
N LEU A 251 -10.60 19.80 2.46
CA LEU A 251 -11.92 20.32 2.12
C LEU A 251 -11.96 21.79 2.54
N GLU A 252 -12.42 22.66 1.62
CA GLU A 252 -12.49 24.09 1.88
C GLU A 252 -13.81 24.67 1.43
N THR A 253 -14.38 25.55 2.26
CA THR A 253 -15.53 26.38 1.91
C THR A 253 -15.41 27.79 2.47
N ASN A 254 -15.92 28.77 1.72
CA ASN A 254 -15.95 30.17 2.13
C ASN A 254 -17.32 30.49 2.73
N LEU A 255 -17.33 31.08 3.93
CA LEU A 255 -18.52 31.38 4.71
C LEU A 255 -18.55 32.88 5.00
N ASP A 256 -19.56 33.60 4.48
CA ASP A 256 -19.77 35.05 4.71
C ASP A 256 -21.15 35.38 5.33
N ASP A 257 -21.97 34.37 5.59
CA ASP A 257 -23.32 34.46 6.13
C ASP A 257 -23.61 33.50 7.29
N VAL A 258 -22.57 32.89 7.86
CA VAL A 258 -22.66 31.95 8.97
C VAL A 258 -22.13 32.58 10.26
N SER A 259 -22.87 32.45 11.38
CA SER A 259 -22.39 32.99 12.66
C SER A 259 -21.16 32.29 13.19
N PRO A 260 -20.27 32.98 13.95
CA PRO A 260 -19.09 32.36 14.55
C PRO A 260 -19.41 31.17 15.47
N GLU A 261 -20.58 31.19 16.13
CA GLU A 261 -21.05 30.12 17.01
C GLU A 261 -21.33 28.83 16.21
N VAL A 262 -22.00 28.96 15.06
CA VAL A 262 -22.27 27.84 14.15
C VAL A 262 -20.96 27.30 13.58
N ILE A 263 -20.01 28.16 13.20
CA ILE A 263 -18.69 27.73 12.75
C ILE A 263 -17.96 26.95 13.88
N GLY A 264 -18.00 27.44 15.11
CA GLY A 264 -17.43 26.78 16.28
C GLY A 264 -18.04 25.39 16.53
N TYR A 265 -19.35 25.28 16.43
CA TYR A 265 -20.09 24.02 16.58
C TYR A 265 -19.75 23.03 15.43
N THR A 266 -19.71 23.53 14.20
CA THR A 266 -19.32 22.72 13.04
C THR A 266 -17.92 22.13 13.20
N LYS A 267 -16.94 22.95 13.65
CA LYS A 267 -15.58 22.49 13.93
C LYS A 267 -15.56 21.35 14.96
N GLN A 268 -16.33 21.48 16.04
CA GLN A 268 -16.42 20.43 17.05
C GLN A 268 -16.96 19.14 16.47
N LYS A 269 -18.08 19.18 15.72
CA LYS A 269 -18.64 18.01 15.04
C LYS A 269 -17.67 17.33 14.08
N LEU A 270 -16.92 18.11 13.32
CA LEU A 270 -15.90 17.58 12.40
C LEU A 270 -14.80 16.85 13.14
N PHE A 271 -14.31 17.38 14.27
CA PHE A 271 -13.34 16.67 15.11
C PHE A 271 -13.92 15.37 15.71
N GLU A 272 -15.15 15.42 16.21
CA GLU A 272 -15.86 14.23 16.75
C GLU A 272 -16.07 13.15 15.68
N ALA A 273 -16.23 13.55 14.42
CA ALA A 273 -16.34 12.66 13.26
C ALA A 273 -14.99 12.14 12.74
N GLY A 274 -13.86 12.56 13.34
CA GLY A 274 -12.54 12.04 13.02
C GLY A 274 -11.73 12.88 12.03
N ALA A 275 -12.08 14.16 11.81
CA ALA A 275 -11.24 15.07 11.04
C ALA A 275 -9.82 15.11 11.62
N VAL A 276 -8.82 15.09 10.76
CA VAL A 276 -7.40 15.15 11.16
C VAL A 276 -7.06 16.52 11.71
N GLU A 277 -7.59 17.57 11.09
CA GLU A 277 -7.40 18.98 11.49
C GLU A 277 -8.58 19.80 10.99
N VAL A 278 -9.00 20.81 11.76
CA VAL A 278 -10.02 21.78 11.37
C VAL A 278 -9.61 23.18 11.81
N PHE A 279 -9.44 24.05 10.86
CA PHE A 279 -9.05 25.42 11.15
C PHE A 279 -9.80 26.43 10.30
N THR A 280 -9.71 27.70 10.67
CA THR A 280 -10.39 28.78 9.96
C THR A 280 -9.41 29.89 9.68
N THR A 281 -9.53 30.51 8.49
CA THR A 281 -8.74 31.66 8.07
C THR A 281 -9.68 32.82 7.75
N PRO A 282 -9.51 34.01 8.34
CA PRO A 282 -10.26 35.21 7.96
C PRO A 282 -9.98 35.57 6.50
N ILE A 283 -11.03 35.85 5.74
CA ILE A 283 -10.93 36.25 4.33
C ILE A 283 -11.82 37.46 4.04
N GLN A 284 -11.47 38.18 2.98
CA GLN A 284 -12.34 39.22 2.40
C GLN A 284 -12.99 38.65 1.13
N MET A 285 -14.30 38.62 1.09
CA MET A 285 -15.08 38.10 -0.03
C MET A 285 -15.60 39.21 -0.96
N LYS A 286 -16.25 38.79 -2.07
CA LYS A 286 -16.93 39.73 -3.00
C LYS A 286 -17.88 40.68 -2.26
N LYS A 287 -18.10 41.86 -2.80
CA LYS A 287 -18.93 42.93 -2.22
C LYS A 287 -18.39 43.40 -0.84
N ASN A 288 -17.09 43.30 -0.62
CA ASN A 288 -16.40 43.71 0.62
C ASN A 288 -16.97 43.06 1.90
N ARG A 289 -17.47 41.85 1.81
CA ARG A 289 -17.97 41.12 2.98
C ARG A 289 -16.81 40.43 3.70
N PRO A 290 -16.65 40.62 5.02
CA PRO A 290 -15.78 39.79 5.79
C PRO A 290 -16.34 38.35 5.81
N GLY A 291 -15.48 37.36 5.71
CA GLY A 291 -15.87 35.95 5.77
C GLY A 291 -14.78 35.11 6.37
N VAL A 292 -15.04 33.83 6.43
CA VAL A 292 -14.12 32.80 6.96
C VAL A 292 -13.97 31.70 5.93
N LEU A 293 -12.74 31.34 5.66
CA LEU A 293 -12.41 30.09 4.99
C LEU A 293 -12.36 28.99 6.05
N LEU A 294 -13.27 28.04 6.00
CA LEU A 294 -13.24 26.82 6.76
C LEU A 294 -12.40 25.78 6.00
N SER A 295 -11.34 25.28 6.61
CA SER A 295 -10.47 24.24 6.08
C SER A 295 -10.51 22.99 6.97
N VAL A 296 -10.71 21.83 6.36
CA VAL A 296 -10.81 20.53 7.04
C VAL A 296 -9.83 19.57 6.38
N LEU A 297 -8.95 18.96 7.14
CA LEU A 297 -8.11 17.86 6.68
C LEU A 297 -8.74 16.54 7.13
N CYS A 298 -8.99 15.64 6.21
CA CYS A 298 -9.55 14.31 6.51
C CYS A 298 -8.83 13.22 5.70
N ARG A 299 -9.07 11.96 6.08
CA ARG A 299 -8.63 10.83 5.27
C ARG A 299 -9.50 10.72 4.01
N PRO A 300 -8.99 10.15 2.91
CA PRO A 300 -9.81 9.92 1.72
C PRO A 300 -11.09 9.10 1.98
N SER A 301 -11.06 8.18 2.96
CA SER A 301 -12.23 7.38 3.37
C SER A 301 -13.35 8.18 4.02
N ASP A 302 -13.04 9.35 4.58
CA ASP A 302 -13.95 10.09 5.46
C ASP A 302 -14.57 11.31 4.77
N ILE A 303 -14.28 11.51 3.48
CA ILE A 303 -14.71 12.68 2.69
C ILE A 303 -16.22 12.90 2.78
N ASP A 304 -17.01 11.87 2.46
CA ASP A 304 -18.46 11.98 2.37
C ASP A 304 -19.08 12.38 3.71
N GLN A 305 -18.56 11.82 4.82
CA GLN A 305 -18.99 12.16 6.16
C GLN A 305 -18.66 13.61 6.54
N MET A 306 -17.46 14.08 6.19
CA MET A 306 -17.04 15.45 6.48
C MET A 306 -17.87 16.46 5.67
N GLU A 307 -18.10 16.18 4.41
CA GLU A 307 -18.92 17.06 3.56
C GLU A 307 -20.38 17.12 4.02
N GLU A 308 -20.97 16.01 4.41
CA GLU A 308 -22.33 15.98 4.95
C GLU A 308 -22.46 16.90 6.17
N ILE A 309 -21.48 16.87 7.08
CA ILE A 309 -21.45 17.75 8.25
C ILE A 309 -21.33 19.21 7.80
N ILE A 310 -20.42 19.54 6.88
CA ILE A 310 -20.21 20.91 6.41
C ILE A 310 -21.48 21.44 5.73
N PHE A 311 -22.09 20.68 4.81
CA PHE A 311 -23.32 21.09 4.13
C PHE A 311 -24.48 21.29 5.10
N THR A 312 -24.66 20.37 6.04
CA THR A 312 -25.77 20.41 7.00
C THR A 312 -25.66 21.59 7.96
N GLU A 313 -24.46 21.83 8.52
CA GLU A 313 -24.29 22.82 9.57
C GLU A 313 -24.06 24.24 9.05
N THR A 314 -23.43 24.40 7.88
CA THR A 314 -23.07 25.75 7.37
C THR A 314 -24.00 26.24 6.26
N ALA A 315 -24.84 25.38 5.69
CA ALA A 315 -25.66 25.64 4.52
C ALA A 315 -24.86 26.20 3.31
N THR A 316 -23.53 25.91 3.24
CA THR A 316 -22.72 26.31 2.08
C THR A 316 -23.21 25.62 0.81
N PHE A 317 -23.01 26.28 -0.36
CA PHE A 317 -23.40 25.73 -1.65
C PHE A 317 -22.29 24.94 -2.33
N GLY A 318 -21.07 24.92 -1.78
CA GLY A 318 -19.96 24.22 -2.43
C GLY A 318 -18.74 24.07 -1.57
N ILE A 319 -18.09 22.92 -1.74
CA ILE A 319 -16.85 22.55 -1.07
C ILE A 319 -15.80 22.26 -2.14
N ARG A 320 -14.60 22.80 -1.98
CA ARG A 320 -13.44 22.49 -2.81
C ARG A 320 -12.68 21.33 -2.19
N ARG A 321 -12.21 20.40 -3.01
CA ARG A 321 -11.38 19.27 -2.59
C ARG A 321 -9.98 19.39 -3.18
N SER A 322 -8.96 19.16 -2.37
CA SER A 322 -7.57 19.09 -2.81
C SER A 322 -6.88 17.90 -2.18
N LEU A 323 -6.24 17.07 -2.99
CA LEU A 323 -5.39 15.99 -2.49
C LEU A 323 -4.05 16.58 -2.04
N MET A 324 -3.64 16.28 -0.82
CA MET A 324 -2.38 16.72 -0.25
C MET A 324 -1.56 15.53 0.23
N GLN A 325 -0.30 15.51 -0.13
CA GLN A 325 0.68 14.59 0.47
C GLN A 325 1.28 15.23 1.70
N ARG A 326 1.43 14.45 2.76
CA ARG A 326 1.89 14.91 4.05
C ARG A 326 3.05 14.04 4.54
N SER A 327 4.19 14.67 4.87
CA SER A 327 5.29 13.99 5.55
C SER A 327 5.05 13.99 7.06
N LYS A 328 5.21 12.84 7.70
CA LYS A 328 5.04 12.67 9.15
C LYS A 328 6.31 12.08 9.77
N ARG A 329 6.49 12.26 11.07
CA ARG A 329 7.35 11.40 11.87
C ARG A 329 6.55 10.17 12.32
N ALA A 330 7.20 9.01 12.38
CA ALA A 330 6.67 7.89 13.14
C ALA A 330 6.45 8.37 14.57
N ARG A 331 5.36 7.97 15.20
CA ARG A 331 5.03 8.43 16.55
C ARG A 331 4.36 7.35 17.38
N GLN A 332 4.71 7.31 18.65
CA GLN A 332 4.12 6.40 19.63
C GLN A 332 3.81 7.19 20.90
N SER A 333 2.69 6.90 21.55
CA SER A 333 2.41 7.40 22.89
C SER A 333 3.28 6.67 23.89
N CYS A 334 3.89 7.41 24.80
CA CYS A 334 4.72 6.87 25.87
C CYS A 334 4.45 7.58 27.20
N VAL A 335 4.82 6.91 28.28
CA VAL A 335 4.77 7.46 29.62
C VAL A 335 6.21 7.46 30.14
N ILE A 336 6.65 8.60 30.63
CA ILE A 336 7.95 8.71 31.27
C ILE A 336 7.81 8.98 32.79
N GLU A 337 8.68 8.35 33.55
CA GLU A 337 8.81 8.61 34.99
C GLU A 337 9.70 9.82 35.20
N THR A 338 9.23 10.77 35.99
CA THR A 338 10.01 11.96 36.34
C THR A 338 10.00 12.14 37.86
N PRO A 339 10.96 12.93 38.44
CA PRO A 339 10.96 13.25 39.87
C PRO A 339 9.68 13.95 40.36
N ILE A 340 8.88 14.50 39.46
CA ILE A 340 7.64 15.22 39.78
C ILE A 340 6.37 14.38 39.47
N GLY A 341 6.52 13.16 38.93
CA GLY A 341 5.42 12.23 38.63
C GLY A 341 5.50 11.67 37.22
N GLN A 342 4.54 10.80 36.88
CA GLN A 342 4.38 10.22 35.54
C GLN A 342 3.87 11.27 34.55
N LEU A 343 4.50 11.35 33.40
CA LEU A 343 4.14 12.25 32.31
C LEU A 343 3.85 11.46 31.05
N HIS A 344 2.68 11.71 30.49
CA HIS A 344 2.31 11.22 29.18
C HIS A 344 2.90 12.12 28.09
N GLY A 345 3.36 11.51 27.00
CA GLY A 345 3.92 12.22 25.87
C GLY A 345 3.90 11.39 24.59
N LYS A 346 4.43 11.98 23.54
CA LYS A 346 4.61 11.35 22.23
C LYS A 346 6.07 11.27 21.90
N LEU A 347 6.52 10.10 21.58
CA LEU A 347 7.82 9.84 20.99
C LEU A 347 7.67 9.93 19.47
N GLY A 348 8.46 10.78 18.82
CA GLY A 348 8.46 10.94 17.37
C GLY A 348 9.86 10.71 16.81
N TRP A 349 10.00 9.93 15.73
CA TRP A 349 11.31 9.66 15.10
C TRP A 349 11.19 9.56 13.58
N ARG A 350 12.33 9.65 12.91
CA ARG A 350 12.54 9.26 11.51
C ARG A 350 13.64 8.21 11.47
N HIS A 351 13.65 7.41 10.41
CA HIS A 351 14.70 6.42 10.22
C HIS A 351 16.09 7.07 10.26
N GLY A 352 16.99 6.56 11.12
CA GLY A 352 18.33 7.10 11.31
C GLY A 352 18.44 8.39 12.15
N GLU A 353 17.32 8.96 12.63
CA GLU A 353 17.33 10.12 13.53
C GLU A 353 17.10 9.69 15.00
N ARG A 354 17.66 10.46 15.92
CA ARG A 354 17.31 10.31 17.34
C ARG A 354 15.84 10.66 17.57
N PRO A 355 15.11 9.89 18.38
CA PRO A 355 13.72 10.20 18.68
C PRO A 355 13.61 11.51 19.47
N LEU A 356 12.51 12.21 19.22
CA LEU A 356 12.10 13.41 19.92
C LEU A 356 10.94 13.06 20.85
N PHE A 357 11.03 13.46 22.09
CA PHE A 357 9.93 13.36 23.04
C PHE A 357 9.19 14.69 23.13
N THR A 358 7.88 14.66 23.06
CA THR A 358 7.00 15.82 23.26
C THR A 358 5.99 15.48 24.36
N PRO A 359 6.10 16.11 25.55
CA PRO A 359 5.12 15.92 26.62
C PRO A 359 3.73 16.41 26.20
N GLU A 360 2.68 15.72 26.62
CA GLU A 360 1.30 16.15 26.41
C GLU A 360 0.94 17.29 27.36
N PHE A 361 0.34 18.35 26.80
CA PHE A 361 -0.04 19.55 27.55
C PHE A 361 -0.92 19.23 28.76
N GLU A 362 -1.96 18.43 28.59
CA GLU A 362 -2.90 18.09 29.67
C GLU A 362 -2.19 17.37 30.84
N SER A 363 -1.25 16.47 30.51
CA SER A 363 -0.45 15.78 31.53
C SER A 363 0.44 16.77 32.28
N CYS A 364 1.11 17.69 31.54
CA CYS A 364 1.92 18.73 32.15
C CYS A 364 1.10 19.72 32.97
N ALA A 365 -0.03 20.17 32.47
CA ALA A 365 -0.91 21.12 33.14
C ALA A 365 -1.45 20.54 34.47
N LYS A 366 -1.80 19.26 34.49
CA LYS A 366 -2.22 18.56 35.70
C LYS A 366 -1.13 18.58 36.78
N ILE A 367 0.10 18.17 36.44
CA ILE A 367 1.22 18.15 37.39
C ILE A 367 1.57 19.58 37.84
N ALA A 368 1.60 20.54 36.91
CA ALA A 368 1.87 21.95 37.26
C ALA A 368 0.88 22.48 38.29
N SER A 369 -0.42 22.15 38.14
CA SER A 369 -1.48 22.53 39.07
C SER A 369 -1.36 21.80 40.42
N GLU A 370 -1.16 20.50 40.43
CA GLU A 370 -1.05 19.68 41.61
C GLU A 370 0.20 20.05 42.47
N ARG A 371 1.32 20.27 41.81
CA ARG A 371 2.61 20.64 42.47
C ARG A 371 2.79 22.13 42.71
N ARG A 372 1.93 22.99 42.14
CA ARG A 372 2.01 24.45 42.19
C ARG A 372 3.34 24.98 41.67
N ILE A 373 3.83 24.40 40.56
CA ILE A 373 5.05 24.82 39.87
C ILE A 373 4.70 25.34 38.46
N PRO A 374 5.55 26.21 37.88
CA PRO A 374 5.34 26.70 36.52
C PRO A 374 5.32 25.53 35.52
N ILE A 375 4.39 25.54 34.57
CA ILE A 375 4.29 24.52 33.56
C ILE A 375 5.58 24.35 32.75
N ARG A 376 6.35 25.43 32.53
CA ARG A 376 7.67 25.39 31.87
C ARG A 376 8.68 24.52 32.61
N GLU A 377 8.60 24.48 33.93
CA GLU A 377 9.45 23.62 34.73
C GLU A 377 9.11 22.15 34.57
N VAL A 378 7.81 21.85 34.46
CA VAL A 378 7.32 20.48 34.14
C VAL A 378 7.86 20.03 32.79
N TYR A 379 7.76 20.86 31.75
CA TYR A 379 8.30 20.54 30.43
C TYR A 379 9.78 20.25 30.46
N ARG A 380 10.57 21.13 31.12
CA ARG A 380 12.01 20.96 31.23
C ARG A 380 12.38 19.66 31.97
N THR A 381 11.66 19.35 33.07
CA THR A 381 11.89 18.12 33.83
C THR A 381 11.57 16.89 32.98
N ALA A 382 10.51 16.94 32.16
CA ALA A 382 10.16 15.88 31.25
C ALA A 382 11.23 15.63 30.18
N GLU A 383 11.73 16.69 29.55
CA GLU A 383 12.79 16.61 28.54
C GLU A 383 14.10 16.09 29.14
N GLN A 384 14.46 16.51 30.36
CA GLN A 384 15.64 16.02 31.07
C GLN A 384 15.52 14.53 31.41
N ALA A 385 14.40 14.11 31.98
CA ALA A 385 14.14 12.70 32.28
C ALA A 385 14.20 11.83 31.04
N PHE A 386 13.66 12.31 29.91
CA PHE A 386 13.75 11.60 28.64
C PHE A 386 15.20 11.48 28.15
N ALA A 387 15.99 12.54 28.23
CA ALA A 387 17.38 12.52 27.81
C ALA A 387 18.22 11.51 28.61
N GLU A 388 17.96 11.38 29.92
CA GLU A 388 18.65 10.43 30.81
C GLU A 388 18.26 8.97 30.52
N HIS A 389 17.06 8.71 30.01
CA HIS A 389 16.55 7.36 29.70
C HIS A 389 16.65 7.01 28.21
N LEU A 390 17.18 7.89 27.38
CA LEU A 390 17.24 7.72 25.94
C LEU A 390 17.97 6.43 25.52
N GLU A 391 19.07 6.10 26.20
CA GLU A 391 19.85 4.88 25.94
C GLU A 391 19.02 3.62 26.21
N THR A 392 18.23 3.62 27.29
CA THR A 392 17.39 2.45 27.66
C THR A 392 16.22 2.24 26.70
N VAL A 393 15.68 3.31 26.15
CA VAL A 393 14.54 3.25 25.19
C VAL A 393 15.02 2.83 23.79
N PHE A 394 16.23 3.19 23.39
CA PHE A 394 16.84 2.78 22.12
C PHE A 394 17.23 1.30 22.13
N GLU A 395 17.80 0.79 23.21
CA GLU A 395 18.19 -0.61 23.32
C GLU A 395 16.98 -1.56 23.21
N GLN A 396 15.79 -1.15 23.63
CA GLN A 396 14.58 -1.96 23.50
C GLN A 396 14.01 -2.04 22.05
N HIS A 397 14.29 -1.04 21.20
CA HIS A 397 13.83 -1.03 19.82
C HIS A 397 14.82 -1.67 18.83
N ASP A 398 16.13 -1.66 19.12
CA ASP A 398 17.14 -2.35 18.29
C ASP A 398 17.12 -3.87 18.48
N HIS A 399 16.65 -4.37 19.62
CA HIS A 399 16.58 -5.81 19.87
C HIS A 399 15.42 -6.52 19.15
N ASP A 400 14.42 -5.82 18.66
CA ASP A 400 13.33 -6.42 17.86
C ASP A 400 13.70 -6.60 16.37
N HIS A 401 14.85 -6.07 15.92
CA HIS A 401 15.32 -6.18 14.52
C HIS A 401 16.58 -7.02 14.33
N ASP A 402 17.22 -7.52 15.40
CA ASP A 402 18.43 -8.34 15.29
C ASP A 402 18.21 -9.77 15.83
N CYS A 403 17.37 -10.53 15.15
CA CYS A 403 17.32 -11.97 15.30
C CYS A 403 17.68 -12.62 13.98
N SER A 404 18.97 -12.90 13.82
CA SER A 404 19.56 -13.96 13.00
C SER A 404 20.72 -13.52 12.12
N ARG A 405 21.91 -13.49 12.70
CA ARG A 405 23.16 -13.80 12.00
C ARG A 405 24.16 -14.37 13.04
N ASP A 406 23.86 -15.54 13.56
CA ASP A 406 24.90 -16.41 14.10
C ASP A 406 25.47 -17.22 12.93
N HIS A 407 26.62 -16.82 12.45
CA HIS A 407 27.47 -17.67 11.64
C HIS A 407 28.58 -18.16 12.56
N ASP A 408 28.38 -19.36 13.08
CA ASP A 408 29.47 -20.22 13.55
C ASP A 408 30.39 -20.57 12.37
N HIS A 409 31.58 -20.03 12.37
CA HIS A 409 32.70 -20.56 11.63
C HIS A 409 33.77 -20.99 12.63
N ASP A 410 33.68 -22.24 12.99
CA ASP A 410 34.76 -23.02 13.54
C ASP A 410 35.59 -23.56 12.36
N ASP A 411 36.79 -23.05 12.18
CA ASP A 411 37.81 -23.70 11.36
C ASP A 411 39.19 -23.38 11.94
N SER A 412 39.61 -24.33 12.76
CA SER A 412 41.02 -24.55 13.16
C SER A 412 41.78 -25.14 11.97
N HIS A 413 42.77 -24.44 11.45
CA HIS A 413 43.94 -25.03 10.81
C HIS A 413 45.17 -24.17 11.04
N ASP A 414 46.03 -24.72 11.90
CA ASP A 414 47.46 -24.43 12.00
C ASP A 414 48.16 -24.68 10.67
N HIS A 415 48.95 -23.74 10.19
CA HIS A 415 50.19 -24.00 9.45
C HIS A 415 51.13 -22.78 9.57
N ASP A 416 52.21 -23.00 10.34
CA ASP A 416 53.49 -22.32 10.27
C ASP A 416 54.06 -22.30 8.85
N HIS A 417 54.54 -21.15 8.39
CA HIS A 417 55.79 -21.00 7.63
C HIS A 417 56.22 -19.54 7.55
N ASP A 418 57.31 -19.32 8.24
CA ASP A 418 58.31 -18.29 8.18
C ASP A 418 58.87 -18.11 6.73
N VAL A 419 59.08 -16.91 6.25
CA VAL A 419 60.26 -16.35 5.59
C VAL A 419 60.01 -14.91 5.13
N GLY A 420 60.83 -14.00 5.58
CA GLY A 420 60.83 -12.62 5.24
C GLY A 420 61.37 -12.29 3.84
N HIS A 421 61.01 -11.10 3.37
CA HIS A 421 61.91 -10.21 2.62
C HIS A 421 61.31 -8.80 2.53
N SER A 422 62.14 -7.88 3.05
CA SER A 422 62.07 -6.44 2.89
C SER A 422 62.37 -6.04 1.43
N GLN A 423 61.69 -5.04 0.92
CA GLN A 423 62.31 -3.99 0.07
C GLN A 423 61.44 -2.73 -0.02
N ASP A 424 62.05 -1.62 0.44
CA ASP A 424 61.70 -0.23 0.23
C ASP A 424 61.70 0.13 -1.27
N HIS A 425 60.80 0.96 -1.70
CA HIS A 425 61.02 1.98 -2.73
C HIS A 425 60.04 3.14 -2.60
N SER A 426 60.62 4.25 -2.13
CA SER A 426 60.08 5.63 -2.22
C SER A 426 60.20 6.14 -3.66
N HIS A 427 59.18 6.82 -4.16
CA HIS A 427 59.33 7.85 -5.18
C HIS A 427 58.27 8.94 -5.02
N ASP A 428 58.78 10.13 -4.64
CA ASP A 428 58.16 11.43 -4.82
C ASP A 428 58.02 11.77 -6.32
N HIS A 429 56.92 12.39 -6.68
CA HIS A 429 56.93 13.38 -7.77
C HIS A 429 55.77 14.39 -7.58
N ASP A 430 56.19 15.57 -7.34
CA ASP A 430 55.58 16.91 -7.43
C ASP A 430 55.16 17.24 -8.87
N GLY A 431 54.10 18.02 -9.04
CA GLY A 431 53.75 18.56 -10.36
C GLY A 431 52.38 19.21 -10.41
N GLY A 432 52.25 20.44 -9.94
CA GLY A 432 51.04 21.23 -10.12
C GLY A 432 50.86 21.75 -11.55
N HIS A 433 49.61 21.92 -11.95
CA HIS A 433 49.21 22.91 -12.96
C HIS A 433 47.81 23.44 -12.66
N GLN A 434 47.76 24.76 -12.39
CA GLN A 434 46.56 25.60 -12.48
C GLN A 434 46.23 25.87 -13.94
N HIS A 435 44.96 25.85 -14.31
CA HIS A 435 44.42 26.64 -15.40
C HIS A 435 43.02 27.14 -15.07
N ASP A 436 42.94 28.44 -14.87
CA ASP A 436 41.75 29.28 -14.91
C ASP A 436 41.28 29.38 -16.36
N HIS A 437 39.99 29.29 -16.61
CA HIS A 437 39.33 29.94 -17.74
C HIS A 437 37.91 30.34 -17.40
N ASP A 438 37.73 31.62 -17.15
CA ASP A 438 36.48 32.36 -17.27
C ASP A 438 35.98 32.37 -18.69
N HIS A 439 34.73 32.13 -18.94
CA HIS A 439 33.99 32.68 -20.08
C HIS A 439 32.53 32.96 -19.68
N ASP A 440 32.29 34.25 -19.51
CA ASP A 440 31.02 34.95 -19.57
C ASP A 440 30.46 34.92 -21.01
N HIS A 441 29.20 34.57 -21.22
CA HIS A 441 28.41 35.04 -22.36
C HIS A 441 26.92 35.14 -21.97
N SER A 442 26.52 36.39 -21.72
CA SER A 442 25.15 36.89 -21.76
C SER A 442 24.68 37.00 -23.22
N HIS A 443 23.47 36.53 -23.52
CA HIS A 443 22.67 37.00 -24.65
C HIS A 443 21.20 37.15 -24.23
N ASP A 444 20.81 38.40 -24.13
CA ASP A 444 19.43 38.88 -24.19
C ASP A 444 18.91 38.76 -25.63
N HIS A 445 17.72 38.27 -25.83
CA HIS A 445 16.88 38.58 -26.96
C HIS A 445 15.41 38.76 -26.57
N ASP A 446 15.01 40.01 -26.48
CA ASP A 446 13.65 40.53 -26.59
C ASP A 446 13.12 40.28 -28.01
N HIS A 447 11.92 39.74 -28.14
CA HIS A 447 11.06 40.00 -29.32
C HIS A 447 9.58 40.05 -28.90
N SER A 448 9.10 41.25 -28.80
CA SER A 448 7.68 41.61 -28.84
C SER A 448 7.15 41.50 -30.29
N HIS A 449 6.00 40.86 -30.47
CA HIS A 449 5.15 41.14 -31.63
C HIS A 449 3.67 41.16 -31.19
N ASP A 450 3.13 42.36 -31.20
CA ASP A 450 1.71 42.66 -31.31
C ASP A 450 1.21 42.25 -32.71
N HIS A 451 0.05 41.60 -32.78
CA HIS A 451 -0.85 41.71 -33.91
C HIS A 451 -2.31 41.59 -33.43
N ASP A 452 -2.93 42.74 -33.51
CA ASP A 452 -4.33 43.06 -33.52
C ASP A 452 -4.95 42.64 -34.88
N ALA A 453 -6.08 41.96 -34.91
CA ALA A 453 -7.08 42.02 -35.96
C ALA A 453 -8.38 41.32 -35.58
N GLY A 454 -9.39 42.06 -35.34
CA GLY A 454 -10.77 41.59 -35.18
C GLY A 454 -11.39 41.10 -36.48
N HIS A 455 -12.39 40.25 -36.33
CA HIS A 455 -13.49 40.10 -37.30
C HIS A 455 -14.73 39.62 -36.60
N ASP A 456 -15.71 40.53 -36.52
CA ASP A 456 -17.13 40.28 -36.29
C ASP A 456 -17.71 39.48 -37.46
N HIS A 457 -18.52 38.47 -37.18
CA HIS A 457 -19.58 38.04 -38.07
C HIS A 457 -20.79 37.55 -37.25
N ASP A 458 -21.76 38.42 -37.26
CA ASP A 458 -23.19 38.27 -36.97
C ASP A 458 -23.85 37.36 -38.03
N HIS A 459 -24.59 36.35 -37.66
CA HIS A 459 -25.67 35.79 -38.46
C HIS A 459 -26.77 35.21 -37.59
N SER A 460 -27.80 36.00 -37.44
CA SER A 460 -29.16 35.63 -37.06
C SER A 460 -29.82 34.79 -38.17
N HIS A 461 -30.49 33.70 -37.84
CA HIS A 461 -31.62 33.19 -38.60
C HIS A 461 -32.65 32.59 -37.64
N ASP A 462 -33.77 33.32 -37.55
CA ASP A 462 -35.09 32.89 -37.13
C ASP A 462 -35.67 31.89 -38.14
N HIS A 463 -36.32 30.84 -37.72
CA HIS A 463 -37.45 30.22 -38.40
C HIS A 463 -38.41 29.58 -37.38
N ASP A 464 -39.54 30.25 -37.21
CA ASP A 464 -40.84 29.76 -36.78
C ASP A 464 -41.41 28.71 -37.75
N HIS A 465 -42.13 27.73 -37.24
CA HIS A 465 -43.38 27.11 -37.72
C HIS A 465 -43.71 25.94 -36.82
N ASP A 466 -44.72 26.03 -36.04
CA ASP A 466 -46.19 25.94 -36.17
C ASP A 466 -46.72 24.49 -36.14
N GLN A 467 -47.54 24.32 -35.14
CA GLN A 467 -48.75 23.53 -34.97
C GLN A 467 -48.87 22.06 -35.41
N GLY A 468 -49.37 21.26 -34.48
CA GLY A 468 -49.99 20.00 -34.78
C GLY A 468 -50.63 19.24 -33.60
N LYS A 469 -51.79 19.65 -33.14
CA LYS A 469 -52.69 18.90 -32.24
C LYS A 469 -53.15 17.58 -32.80
N LYS A 470 -53.32 16.53 -31.97
CA LYS A 470 -54.53 15.68 -31.80
C LYS A 470 -54.16 14.37 -31.05
N LYS A 471 -54.66 14.18 -29.86
CA LYS A 471 -55.92 13.57 -29.38
C LYS A 471 -56.09 12.04 -29.65
N LYS A 472 -56.28 11.35 -28.52
CA LYS A 472 -57.17 10.23 -28.23
C LYS A 472 -56.67 8.80 -28.63
N LYS A 473 -56.74 7.84 -27.82
CA LYS A 473 -57.69 7.17 -26.95
C LYS A 473 -57.23 5.71 -26.69
N LYS A 474 -57.26 5.29 -25.42
CA LYS A 474 -57.98 4.12 -24.85
C LYS A 474 -57.79 2.70 -25.36
N LYS A 475 -57.55 1.85 -24.39
CA LYS A 475 -58.04 0.46 -24.14
C LYS A 475 -57.25 -0.66 -24.82
N HIS A 476 -56.64 -1.52 -24.10
CA HIS A 476 -57.15 -2.59 -23.23
C HIS A 476 -56.04 -3.00 -22.22
#